data_7ec44622b4888ee951727c4652f9e33e
#
_entry.id   7ec44622b4888ee951727c4652f9e33e
#
_cell.length_a   1.000
_cell.length_b   1.000
_cell.length_c   1.000
_cell.angle_alpha   90.00
_cell.angle_beta   90.00
_cell.angle_gamma   90.00
#
_symmetry.space_group_name_H-M   'P 1'
#
loop_
_entity.id
_entity.type
_entity.pdbx_description
1 polymer ?
#
loop_
_entity_poly.entity_id
_entity_poly.type
_entity_poly.pdbx_seq_one_letter_code
_entity_poly.pdbx_strand_id
1 'polypeptide(L)'
;MTNDKADFTQGNILKKLVAFMMPILGALILQAAYGAVDLLVVGRFGSTSGLSAVSTGSQVLNLVTFVVIQFAMGITVLIARYLGEKRPERIGAVIGGGAVVFTMMSVALFIAMVGFARPISVLMQAPAEAVDLTASYVRICGAGIFFIVAYNLLSAIFRGLGDSKSPLLFVLVACIVNIIGDLVLVAGLHMDAAGAAIATVTAQALSVVFAVMLLLKKDLPFAITKKDFRLNPQCRKFLKIGLPLALQEFLTQISFLALCAFVNRLGLEASSGYGVACKIVNFAMLVPSSLMQSMASFVSQNIGAGKKKRAKQSMFTGIGVGLAVGCVVFVLVLFKGDVLCSVFSTDAAVIQNGFAYLKGFAPETLVTAILFSMVGYFNGNNKTVWVMTQGLIQTLLVRLPLAYFMSIQPNASLTKIGLAAPVATTVGIFLNIGFFIYLNRAEQSKSILS
;
A
#
# COMPACT_ATOMS: atom_id res chain seq x y z
N MET A 1 12.16 1.28 30.59
CA MET A 1 10.85 1.99 30.64
C MET A 1 10.23 1.85 29.25
N THR A 2 9.24 1.02 29.08
CA THR A 2 8.47 0.93 27.83
C THR A 2 7.82 2.28 27.58
N ASN A 3 8.16 2.89 26.45
CA ASN A 3 7.63 4.20 26.06
C ASN A 3 6.08 4.07 26.03
N ASP A 4 5.38 4.74 26.92
CA ASP A 4 3.90 4.64 27.12
C ASP A 4 3.12 4.92 25.83
N LYS A 5 3.77 5.59 24.86
CA LYS A 5 3.21 5.88 23.54
C LYS A 5 3.16 4.67 22.60
N ALA A 6 4.02 3.68 22.76
CA ALA A 6 4.11 2.46 21.94
C ALA A 6 3.25 1.29 22.48
N ASP A 7 2.71 1.41 23.71
CA ASP A 7 1.82 0.41 24.31
C ASP A 7 0.35 0.67 23.93
N PHE A 8 -0.18 -0.13 23.01
CA PHE A 8 -1.57 -0.06 22.56
C PHE A 8 -2.55 -0.80 23.49
N THR A 9 -2.02 -1.51 24.48
CA THR A 9 -2.86 -2.35 25.36
C THR A 9 -3.57 -1.54 26.43
N GLN A 10 -3.22 -0.27 26.63
CA GLN A 10 -3.75 0.61 27.68
C GLN A 10 -4.16 1.99 27.12
N GLY A 11 -4.86 2.77 27.92
CA GLY A 11 -5.26 4.14 27.60
C GLY A 11 -6.39 4.27 26.57
N ASN A 12 -6.65 5.48 26.11
CA ASN A 12 -7.73 5.78 25.17
C ASN A 12 -7.42 5.24 23.75
N ILE A 13 -8.32 4.43 23.21
CA ILE A 13 -8.17 3.76 21.91
C ILE A 13 -8.08 4.79 20.79
N LEU A 14 -9.02 5.73 20.73
CA LEU A 14 -9.10 6.73 19.67
C LEU A 14 -7.82 7.56 19.61
N LYS A 15 -7.39 8.10 20.75
CA LYS A 15 -6.19 8.93 20.83
C LYS A 15 -4.93 8.20 20.38
N LYS A 16 -4.75 6.93 20.81
CA LYS A 16 -3.58 6.12 20.46
C LYS A 16 -3.62 5.67 19.01
N LEU A 17 -4.80 5.26 18.50
CA LEU A 17 -4.97 4.84 17.11
C LEU A 17 -4.69 6.00 16.14
N VAL A 18 -5.29 7.17 16.37
CA VAL A 18 -5.08 8.35 15.52
C VAL A 18 -3.63 8.83 15.60
N ALA A 19 -3.04 8.90 16.82
CA ALA A 19 -1.65 9.30 16.98
C ALA A 19 -0.65 8.36 16.27
N PHE A 20 -0.99 7.08 16.15
CA PHE A 20 -0.18 6.09 15.40
C PHE A 20 -0.45 6.14 13.90
N MET A 21 -1.68 6.39 13.49
CA MET A 21 -2.11 6.48 12.09
C MET A 21 -1.55 7.73 11.38
N MET A 22 -1.54 8.89 12.05
CA MET A 22 -1.16 10.16 11.41
C MET A 22 0.25 10.17 10.81
N PRO A 23 1.31 9.65 11.46
CA PRO A 23 2.61 9.55 10.81
C PRO A 23 2.63 8.56 9.63
N ILE A 24 1.85 7.47 9.68
CA ILE A 24 1.72 6.53 8.56
C ILE A 24 1.07 7.23 7.37
N LEU A 25 -0.02 7.97 7.62
CA LEU A 25 -0.68 8.78 6.59
C LEU A 25 0.29 9.81 5.99
N GLY A 26 1.04 10.52 6.84
CA GLY A 26 2.05 11.47 6.40
C GLY A 26 3.13 10.83 5.51
N ALA A 27 3.57 9.63 5.86
CA ALA A 27 4.52 8.86 5.03
C ALA A 27 3.93 8.50 3.65
N LEU A 28 2.66 8.05 3.61
CA LEU A 28 1.98 7.73 2.35
C LEU A 28 1.77 8.97 1.46
N ILE A 29 1.42 10.11 2.06
CA ILE A 29 1.29 11.39 1.35
C ILE A 29 2.64 11.81 0.75
N LEU A 30 3.72 11.75 1.53
CA LEU A 30 5.07 12.09 1.04
C LEU A 30 5.50 11.15 -0.09
N GLN A 31 5.21 9.85 -0.01
CA GLN A 31 5.49 8.90 -1.09
C GLN A 31 4.73 9.23 -2.37
N ALA A 32 3.44 9.57 -2.26
CA ALA A 32 2.65 9.99 -3.40
C ALA A 32 3.16 11.30 -4.00
N ALA A 33 3.60 12.24 -3.14
CA ALA A 33 4.10 13.54 -3.57
C ALA A 33 5.42 13.43 -4.32
N TYR A 34 6.41 12.68 -3.81
CA TYR A 34 7.69 12.58 -4.52
C TYR A 34 7.55 11.85 -5.86
N GLY A 35 6.71 10.81 -5.96
CA GLY A 35 6.43 10.17 -7.25
C GLY A 35 5.76 11.11 -8.28
N ALA A 36 4.98 12.10 -7.81
CA ALA A 36 4.47 13.16 -8.68
C ALA A 36 5.57 14.14 -9.09
N VAL A 37 6.51 14.44 -8.21
CA VAL A 37 7.65 15.32 -8.51
C VAL A 37 8.58 14.71 -9.55
N ASP A 38 8.91 13.42 -9.47
CA ASP A 38 9.66 12.69 -10.50
C ASP A 38 9.09 12.94 -11.90
N LEU A 39 7.75 12.73 -12.04
CA LEU A 39 7.06 12.95 -13.31
C LEU A 39 7.08 14.43 -13.76
N LEU A 40 6.97 15.37 -12.82
CA LEU A 40 7.03 16.81 -13.13
C LEU A 40 8.41 17.23 -13.60
N VAL A 41 9.48 16.75 -12.94
CA VAL A 41 10.85 17.10 -13.30
C VAL A 41 11.23 16.50 -14.66
N VAL A 42 10.92 15.20 -14.88
CA VAL A 42 11.18 14.56 -16.19
C VAL A 42 10.30 15.18 -17.27
N GLY A 43 9.03 15.51 -16.98
CA GLY A 43 8.14 16.16 -17.94
C GLY A 43 8.59 17.57 -18.36
N ARG A 44 9.30 18.30 -17.49
CA ARG A 44 9.77 19.67 -17.76
C ARG A 44 11.17 19.73 -18.37
N PHE A 45 12.06 18.83 -17.99
CA PHE A 45 13.49 18.87 -18.33
C PHE A 45 13.95 17.67 -19.17
N GLY A 46 13.18 16.60 -19.20
CA GLY A 46 13.47 15.39 -19.98
C GLY A 46 12.78 15.39 -21.35
N SER A 47 12.93 14.25 -22.06
CA SER A 47 12.28 14.02 -23.33
C SER A 47 10.83 13.50 -23.14
N THR A 48 10.00 13.61 -24.18
CA THR A 48 8.65 13.01 -24.20
C THR A 48 8.71 11.51 -24.01
N SER A 49 9.69 10.85 -24.65
CA SER A 49 9.92 9.41 -24.49
C SER A 49 10.39 9.05 -23.09
N GLY A 50 11.22 9.92 -22.47
CA GLY A 50 11.65 9.78 -21.07
C GLY A 50 10.49 9.91 -20.08
N LEU A 51 9.61 10.89 -20.28
CA LEU A 51 8.39 11.02 -19.46
C LEU A 51 7.50 9.76 -19.55
N SER A 52 7.31 9.25 -20.76
CA SER A 52 6.56 8.00 -20.98
C SER A 52 7.25 6.82 -20.30
N ALA A 53 8.58 6.76 -20.36
CA ALA A 53 9.38 5.71 -19.75
C ALA A 53 9.29 5.73 -18.22
N VAL A 54 9.39 6.90 -17.59
CA VAL A 54 9.21 7.04 -16.12
C VAL A 54 7.78 6.72 -15.72
N SER A 55 6.78 7.17 -16.47
CA SER A 55 5.37 6.88 -16.19
C SER A 55 5.10 5.37 -16.21
N THR A 56 5.57 4.64 -17.25
CA THR A 56 5.35 3.19 -17.38
C THR A 56 6.23 2.41 -16.40
N GLY A 57 7.51 2.78 -16.28
CA GLY A 57 8.46 2.11 -15.38
C GLY A 57 8.08 2.25 -13.90
N SER A 58 7.56 3.41 -13.49
CA SER A 58 7.08 3.62 -12.12
C SER A 58 5.85 2.77 -11.79
N GLN A 59 4.99 2.44 -12.76
CA GLN A 59 3.88 1.50 -12.53
C GLN A 59 4.39 0.09 -12.17
N VAL A 60 5.46 -0.39 -12.86
CA VAL A 60 6.11 -1.66 -12.52
C VAL A 60 6.68 -1.60 -11.10
N LEU A 61 7.39 -0.52 -10.77
CA LEU A 61 7.99 -0.33 -9.45
C LEU A 61 6.93 -0.26 -8.34
N ASN A 62 5.83 0.44 -8.59
CA ASN A 62 4.69 0.53 -7.67
C ASN A 62 4.05 -0.83 -7.40
N LEU A 63 3.80 -1.64 -8.45
CA LEU A 63 3.28 -2.99 -8.32
C LEU A 63 4.17 -3.82 -7.38
N VAL A 64 5.48 -3.85 -7.65
CA VAL A 64 6.44 -4.58 -6.82
C VAL A 64 6.44 -4.05 -5.40
N THR A 65 6.46 -2.73 -5.21
CA THR A 65 6.49 -2.09 -3.90
C THR A 65 5.24 -2.41 -3.08
N PHE A 66 4.04 -2.35 -3.67
CA PHE A 66 2.79 -2.68 -2.96
C PHE A 66 2.75 -4.14 -2.53
N VAL A 67 3.21 -5.07 -3.38
CA VAL A 67 3.33 -6.49 -3.02
C VAL A 67 4.31 -6.68 -1.85
N VAL A 68 5.45 -5.99 -1.87
CA VAL A 68 6.45 -6.04 -0.79
C VAL A 68 5.89 -5.47 0.52
N ILE A 69 5.15 -4.35 0.47
CA ILE A 69 4.49 -3.75 1.65
C ILE A 69 3.52 -4.74 2.29
N GLN A 70 2.68 -5.37 1.50
CA GLN A 70 1.70 -6.34 2.00
C GLN A 70 2.37 -7.61 2.53
N PHE A 71 3.45 -8.06 1.89
CA PHE A 71 4.26 -9.15 2.40
C PHE A 71 4.92 -8.79 3.75
N ALA A 72 5.44 -7.57 3.89
CA ALA A 72 6.06 -7.05 5.10
C ALA A 72 5.06 -6.88 6.27
N MET A 73 3.75 -6.81 6.00
CA MET A 73 2.71 -6.80 7.03
C MET A 73 2.82 -8.01 7.96
N GLY A 74 3.28 -9.16 7.46
CA GLY A 74 3.55 -10.35 8.27
C GLY A 74 4.55 -10.10 9.39
N ILE A 75 5.61 -9.33 9.13
CA ILE A 75 6.61 -8.91 10.12
C ILE A 75 5.97 -7.97 11.15
N THR A 76 5.26 -6.94 10.68
CA THR A 76 4.56 -5.97 11.55
C THR A 76 3.62 -6.66 12.54
N VAL A 77 2.77 -7.55 12.05
CA VAL A 77 1.77 -8.26 12.86
C VAL A 77 2.45 -9.18 13.87
N LEU A 78 3.50 -9.92 13.46
CA LEU A 78 4.17 -10.87 14.34
C LEU A 78 4.97 -10.16 15.45
N ILE A 79 5.68 -9.07 15.14
CA ILE A 79 6.39 -8.25 16.13
C ILE A 79 5.40 -7.64 17.14
N ALA A 80 4.32 -6.99 16.65
CA ALA A 80 3.30 -6.43 17.51
C ALA A 80 2.64 -7.48 18.42
N ARG A 81 2.46 -8.71 17.91
CA ARG A 81 1.96 -9.86 18.67
C ARG A 81 2.89 -10.21 19.82
N TYR A 82 4.18 -10.37 19.57
CA TYR A 82 5.15 -10.72 20.61
C TYR A 82 5.35 -9.63 21.66
N LEU A 83 5.23 -8.35 21.27
CA LEU A 83 5.19 -7.26 22.25
C LEU A 83 3.97 -7.38 23.18
N GLY A 84 2.81 -7.68 22.62
CA GLY A 84 1.59 -7.90 23.41
C GLY A 84 1.70 -9.12 24.34
N GLU A 85 2.29 -10.20 23.88
CA GLU A 85 2.55 -11.43 24.65
C GLU A 85 3.64 -11.25 25.73
N LYS A 86 4.31 -10.07 25.77
CA LYS A 86 5.48 -9.82 26.63
C LYS A 86 6.62 -10.80 26.40
N ARG A 87 6.86 -11.17 25.14
CA ARG A 87 7.92 -12.09 24.69
C ARG A 87 8.89 -11.39 23.72
N PRO A 88 9.53 -10.29 24.14
CA PRO A 88 10.41 -9.51 23.27
C PRO A 88 11.62 -10.31 22.76
N GLU A 89 12.07 -11.35 23.49
CA GLU A 89 13.17 -12.22 23.12
C GLU A 89 12.97 -12.94 21.77
N ARG A 90 11.72 -13.07 21.31
CA ARG A 90 11.42 -13.69 20.00
C ARG A 90 11.53 -12.72 18.82
N ILE A 91 11.56 -11.42 19.09
CA ILE A 91 11.54 -10.39 18.05
C ILE A 91 12.85 -10.38 17.27
N GLY A 92 14.01 -10.59 17.93
CA GLY A 92 15.30 -10.72 17.26
C GLY A 92 15.29 -11.77 16.16
N ALA A 93 14.73 -12.96 16.44
CA ALA A 93 14.59 -14.03 15.47
C ALA A 93 13.60 -13.70 14.32
N VAL A 94 12.55 -12.88 14.57
CA VAL A 94 11.66 -12.39 13.51
C VAL A 94 12.42 -11.44 12.59
N ILE A 95 13.19 -10.50 13.15
CA ILE A 95 13.95 -9.50 12.37
C ILE A 95 15.05 -10.20 11.55
N GLY A 96 15.84 -11.07 12.19
CA GLY A 96 16.93 -11.78 11.51
C GLY A 96 16.41 -12.72 10.41
N GLY A 97 15.40 -13.53 10.72
CA GLY A 97 14.74 -14.38 9.72
C GLY A 97 14.06 -13.57 8.61
N GLY A 98 13.46 -12.43 8.97
CA GLY A 98 12.93 -11.47 8.03
C GLY A 98 13.98 -10.95 7.08
N ALA A 99 15.13 -10.51 7.58
CA ALA A 99 16.24 -10.04 6.75
C ALA A 99 16.67 -11.09 5.72
N VAL A 100 16.80 -12.37 6.12
CA VAL A 100 17.15 -13.46 5.20
C VAL A 100 16.09 -13.66 4.11
N VAL A 101 14.81 -13.78 4.49
CA VAL A 101 13.72 -14.01 3.52
C VAL A 101 13.55 -12.83 2.56
N PHE A 102 13.63 -11.58 3.06
CA PHE A 102 13.53 -10.39 2.23
C PHE A 102 14.75 -10.22 1.31
N THR A 103 15.95 -10.64 1.73
CA THR A 103 17.12 -10.71 0.85
C THR A 103 16.92 -11.73 -0.27
N MET A 104 16.40 -12.92 0.04
CA MET A 104 16.07 -13.92 -1.00
C MET A 104 15.02 -13.38 -1.97
N MET A 105 13.99 -12.70 -1.48
CA MET A 105 12.99 -12.05 -2.31
C MET A 105 13.62 -10.95 -3.17
N SER A 106 14.53 -10.13 -2.62
CA SER A 106 15.25 -9.11 -3.38
C SER A 106 16.07 -9.71 -4.52
N VAL A 107 16.74 -10.85 -4.29
CA VAL A 107 17.47 -11.56 -5.35
C VAL A 107 16.52 -12.03 -6.46
N ALA A 108 15.38 -12.62 -6.11
CA ALA A 108 14.40 -13.05 -7.09
C ALA A 108 13.84 -11.86 -7.90
N LEU A 109 13.50 -10.75 -7.24
CA LEU A 109 13.03 -9.52 -7.90
C LEU A 109 14.13 -8.87 -8.75
N PHE A 110 15.38 -8.88 -8.29
CA PHE A 110 16.53 -8.40 -9.07
C PHE A 110 16.64 -9.18 -10.38
N ILE A 111 16.63 -10.52 -10.32
CA ILE A 111 16.71 -11.38 -11.52
C ILE A 111 15.52 -11.08 -12.45
N ALA A 112 14.31 -10.94 -11.90
CA ALA A 112 13.12 -10.65 -12.69
C ALA A 112 13.19 -9.26 -13.35
N MET A 113 13.49 -8.20 -12.60
CA MET A 113 13.46 -6.83 -13.11
C MET A 113 14.65 -6.51 -14.01
N VAL A 114 15.85 -7.01 -13.68
CA VAL A 114 17.05 -6.75 -14.51
C VAL A 114 17.09 -7.67 -15.74
N GLY A 115 16.83 -8.97 -15.54
CA GLY A 115 16.88 -9.96 -16.60
C GLY A 115 15.74 -9.84 -17.61
N PHE A 116 14.56 -9.47 -17.17
CA PHE A 116 13.36 -9.39 -18.02
C PHE A 116 12.85 -7.94 -18.19
N ALA A 117 13.70 -6.93 -18.02
CA ALA A 117 13.31 -5.52 -18.12
C ALA A 117 12.61 -5.18 -19.44
N ARG A 118 13.16 -5.60 -20.58
CA ARG A 118 12.57 -5.33 -21.91
C ARG A 118 11.25 -6.08 -22.13
N PRO A 119 11.15 -7.40 -21.89
CA PRO A 119 9.86 -8.11 -21.89
C PRO A 119 8.80 -7.47 -20.98
N ILE A 120 9.18 -7.03 -19.78
CA ILE A 120 8.26 -6.33 -18.86
C ILE A 120 7.78 -5.02 -19.49
N SER A 121 8.67 -4.22 -20.09
CA SER A 121 8.31 -2.95 -20.73
C SER A 121 7.34 -3.15 -21.90
N VAL A 122 7.55 -4.20 -22.71
CA VAL A 122 6.65 -4.58 -23.82
C VAL A 122 5.29 -5.05 -23.26
N LEU A 123 5.30 -5.88 -22.20
CA LEU A 123 4.08 -6.35 -21.55
C LEU A 123 3.26 -5.17 -20.96
N MET A 124 3.92 -4.15 -20.46
CA MET A 124 3.31 -2.91 -19.98
C MET A 124 2.84 -1.98 -21.10
N GLN A 125 2.97 -2.40 -22.36
CA GLN A 125 2.57 -1.65 -23.55
C GLN A 125 3.25 -0.27 -23.64
N ALA A 126 4.53 -0.18 -23.27
CA ALA A 126 5.32 1.03 -23.47
C ALA A 126 5.34 1.39 -24.97
N PRO A 127 5.17 2.67 -25.35
CA PRO A 127 5.31 3.12 -26.73
C PRO A 127 6.65 2.69 -27.34
N ALA A 128 6.68 2.39 -28.64
CA ALA A 128 7.88 1.85 -29.31
C ALA A 128 9.14 2.70 -29.07
N GLU A 129 8.97 4.03 -29.07
CA GLU A 129 10.05 5.00 -28.85
C GLU A 129 10.52 5.05 -27.39
N ALA A 130 9.72 4.56 -26.45
CA ALA A 130 10.00 4.60 -25.01
C ALA A 130 10.39 3.22 -24.42
N VAL A 131 10.26 2.12 -25.18
CA VAL A 131 10.52 0.76 -24.66
C VAL A 131 11.92 0.62 -24.06
N ASP A 132 12.95 1.09 -24.76
CA ASP A 132 14.33 0.93 -24.31
C ASP A 132 14.65 1.84 -23.10
N LEU A 133 14.07 3.04 -23.05
CA LEU A 133 14.17 3.93 -21.87
C LEU A 133 13.41 3.35 -20.67
N THR A 134 12.22 2.77 -20.90
CA THR A 134 11.45 2.08 -19.87
C THR A 134 12.23 0.87 -19.33
N ALA A 135 12.82 0.08 -20.22
CA ALA A 135 13.64 -1.07 -19.82
C ALA A 135 14.88 -0.63 -19.03
N SER A 136 15.50 0.50 -19.41
CA SER A 136 16.61 1.08 -18.66
C SER A 136 16.17 1.52 -17.26
N TYR A 137 15.04 2.22 -17.15
CA TYR A 137 14.44 2.63 -15.87
C TYR A 137 14.19 1.41 -14.97
N VAL A 138 13.51 0.38 -15.51
CA VAL A 138 13.20 -0.87 -14.78
C VAL A 138 14.48 -1.61 -14.35
N ARG A 139 15.53 -1.64 -15.19
CA ARG A 139 16.83 -2.24 -14.82
C ARG A 139 17.51 -1.50 -13.68
N ILE A 140 17.56 -0.17 -13.73
CA ILE A 140 18.21 0.65 -12.69
C ILE A 140 17.45 0.47 -11.36
N CYS A 141 16.12 0.57 -11.37
CA CYS A 141 15.30 0.32 -10.19
C CYS A 141 15.44 -1.12 -9.70
N GLY A 142 15.52 -2.10 -10.62
CA GLY A 142 15.77 -3.50 -10.31
C GLY A 142 17.14 -3.75 -9.69
N ALA A 143 18.18 -3.05 -10.15
CA ALA A 143 19.50 -3.11 -9.51
C ALA A 143 19.46 -2.56 -8.07
N GLY A 144 18.63 -1.55 -7.83
CA GLY A 144 18.42 -0.96 -6.50
C GLY A 144 17.34 -1.63 -5.65
N ILE A 145 16.73 -2.73 -6.11
CA ILE A 145 15.58 -3.35 -5.43
C ILE A 145 15.89 -3.79 -4.00
N PHE A 146 17.14 -4.12 -3.70
CA PHE A 146 17.59 -4.47 -2.36
C PHE A 146 17.31 -3.34 -1.36
N PHE A 147 17.52 -2.10 -1.74
CA PHE A 147 17.25 -0.94 -0.89
C PHE A 147 15.74 -0.72 -0.71
N ILE A 148 14.96 -0.87 -1.78
CA ILE A 148 13.50 -0.71 -1.73
C ILE A 148 12.88 -1.77 -0.80
N VAL A 149 13.33 -3.01 -0.91
CA VAL A 149 12.87 -4.12 -0.07
C VAL A 149 13.32 -3.93 1.38
N ALA A 150 14.58 -3.55 1.61
CA ALA A 150 15.11 -3.28 2.95
C ALA A 150 14.37 -2.11 3.63
N TYR A 151 14.09 -1.03 2.90
CA TYR A 151 13.28 0.09 3.39
C TYR A 151 11.90 -0.37 3.90
N ASN A 152 11.21 -1.19 3.11
CA ASN A 152 9.88 -1.69 3.48
C ASN A 152 9.93 -2.65 4.68
N LEU A 153 10.95 -3.50 4.76
CA LEU A 153 11.20 -4.37 5.91
C LEU A 153 11.43 -3.53 7.19
N LEU A 154 12.32 -2.53 7.13
CA LEU A 154 12.61 -1.66 8.27
C LEU A 154 11.36 -0.89 8.71
N SER A 155 10.61 -0.33 7.76
CA SER A 155 9.33 0.33 8.04
C SER A 155 8.33 -0.61 8.72
N ALA A 156 8.27 -1.88 8.30
CA ALA A 156 7.41 -2.89 8.91
C ALA A 156 7.86 -3.26 10.34
N ILE A 157 9.18 -3.34 10.59
CA ILE A 157 9.73 -3.57 11.92
C ILE A 157 9.34 -2.44 12.87
N PHE A 158 9.57 -1.18 12.48
CA PHE A 158 9.22 -0.04 13.32
C PHE A 158 7.71 0.04 13.59
N ARG A 159 6.86 -0.18 12.58
CA ARG A 159 5.39 -0.24 12.79
C ARG A 159 5.00 -1.37 13.74
N GLY A 160 5.65 -2.53 13.63
CA GLY A 160 5.44 -3.64 14.56
C GLY A 160 5.82 -3.31 16.00
N LEU A 161 6.87 -2.51 16.18
CA LEU A 161 7.32 -1.98 17.49
C LEU A 161 6.42 -0.85 18.04
N GLY A 162 5.37 -0.46 17.31
CA GLY A 162 4.48 0.64 17.70
C GLY A 162 5.06 2.03 17.42
N ASP A 163 6.11 2.11 16.58
CA ASP A 163 6.72 3.36 16.16
C ASP A 163 6.38 3.68 14.70
N SER A 164 5.47 4.62 14.49
CA SER A 164 5.11 5.12 13.16
C SER A 164 5.87 6.39 12.75
N LYS A 165 6.55 7.06 13.72
CA LYS A 165 7.28 8.30 13.44
C LYS A 165 8.60 8.06 12.72
N SER A 166 9.32 7.00 13.10
CA SER A 166 10.58 6.66 12.44
C SER A 166 10.39 6.37 10.95
N PRO A 167 9.42 5.54 10.49
CA PRO A 167 9.10 5.40 9.07
C PRO A 167 8.79 6.70 8.35
N LEU A 168 8.08 7.65 8.97
CA LEU A 168 7.84 8.97 8.40
C LEU A 168 9.15 9.74 8.15
N LEU A 169 10.08 9.67 9.11
CA LEU A 169 11.40 10.31 8.94
C LEU A 169 12.21 9.68 7.81
N PHE A 170 12.14 8.35 7.64
CA PHE A 170 12.82 7.69 6.50
C PHE A 170 12.28 8.17 5.16
N VAL A 171 10.95 8.27 5.04
CA VAL A 171 10.30 8.78 3.82
C VAL A 171 10.67 10.23 3.57
N LEU A 172 10.73 11.05 4.62
CA LEU A 172 11.12 12.45 4.47
C LEU A 172 12.55 12.59 3.92
N VAL A 173 13.49 11.80 4.44
CA VAL A 173 14.88 11.75 3.91
C VAL A 173 14.87 11.28 2.45
N ALA A 174 14.13 10.20 2.14
CA ALA A 174 14.01 9.71 0.77
C ALA A 174 13.44 10.77 -0.17
N CYS A 175 12.37 11.47 0.25
CA CYS A 175 11.72 12.52 -0.53
C CYS A 175 12.69 13.67 -0.86
N ILE A 176 13.41 14.18 0.15
CA ILE A 176 14.38 15.28 -0.04
C ILE A 176 15.51 14.85 -0.99
N VAL A 177 16.09 13.68 -0.76
CA VAL A 177 17.20 13.16 -1.59
C VAL A 177 16.74 12.90 -3.03
N ASN A 178 15.53 12.34 -3.20
CA ASN A 178 14.99 12.08 -4.52
C ASN A 178 14.75 13.38 -5.31
N ILE A 179 14.10 14.38 -4.71
CA ILE A 179 13.88 15.69 -5.37
C ILE A 179 15.20 16.35 -5.76
N ILE A 180 16.19 16.36 -4.87
CA ILE A 180 17.53 16.91 -5.18
C ILE A 180 18.18 16.08 -6.28
N GLY A 181 18.10 14.76 -6.21
CA GLY A 181 18.64 13.86 -7.22
C GLY A 181 18.03 14.08 -8.60
N ASP A 182 16.72 14.24 -8.69
CA ASP A 182 16.02 14.54 -9.95
C ASP A 182 16.47 15.89 -10.54
N LEU A 183 16.54 16.93 -9.71
CA LEU A 183 17.01 18.25 -10.17
C LEU A 183 18.45 18.19 -10.66
N VAL A 184 19.33 17.44 -10.01
CA VAL A 184 20.73 17.32 -10.42
C VAL A 184 20.89 16.43 -11.65
N LEU A 185 20.27 15.23 -11.64
CA LEU A 185 20.52 14.21 -12.67
C LEU A 185 19.66 14.45 -13.92
N VAL A 186 18.40 14.86 -13.75
CA VAL A 186 17.49 15.07 -14.89
C VAL A 186 17.62 16.50 -15.41
N ALA A 187 17.49 17.53 -14.56
CA ALA A 187 17.53 18.91 -15.01
C ALA A 187 18.95 19.40 -15.26
N GLY A 188 19.93 19.00 -14.42
CA GLY A 188 21.32 19.44 -14.54
C GLY A 188 22.17 18.64 -15.53
N LEU A 189 22.13 17.30 -15.42
CA LEU A 189 22.96 16.39 -16.24
C LEU A 189 22.21 15.82 -17.45
N HIS A 190 20.93 16.15 -17.64
CA HIS A 190 20.09 15.70 -18.75
C HIS A 190 20.04 14.17 -18.93
N MET A 191 20.06 13.41 -17.82
CA MET A 191 20.04 11.94 -17.86
C MET A 191 18.67 11.33 -18.09
N ASP A 192 17.63 12.15 -18.27
CA ASP A 192 16.26 11.73 -18.60
C ASP A 192 15.71 10.68 -17.63
N ALA A 193 15.04 9.63 -18.13
CA ALA A 193 14.47 8.55 -17.32
C ALA A 193 15.51 7.80 -16.47
N ALA A 194 16.73 7.64 -16.97
CA ALA A 194 17.81 7.01 -16.19
C ALA A 194 18.21 7.85 -14.97
N GLY A 195 18.21 9.20 -15.09
CA GLY A 195 18.45 10.11 -13.98
C GLY A 195 17.42 9.95 -12.86
N ALA A 196 16.12 9.91 -13.20
CA ALA A 196 15.03 9.70 -12.25
C ALA A 196 15.14 8.34 -11.55
N ALA A 197 15.48 7.27 -12.28
CA ALA A 197 15.68 5.95 -11.69
C ALA A 197 16.85 5.93 -10.69
N ILE A 198 17.99 6.56 -11.03
CA ILE A 198 19.16 6.65 -10.14
C ILE A 198 18.82 7.50 -8.90
N ALA A 199 18.11 8.62 -9.06
CA ALA A 199 17.65 9.45 -7.95
C ALA A 199 16.79 8.65 -6.97
N THR A 200 15.82 7.90 -7.48
CA THR A 200 14.94 7.04 -6.69
C THR A 200 15.72 5.98 -5.92
N VAL A 201 16.63 5.25 -6.57
CA VAL A 201 17.46 4.21 -5.92
C VAL A 201 18.38 4.81 -4.87
N THR A 202 19.03 5.95 -5.16
CA THR A 202 19.91 6.64 -4.22
C THR A 202 19.15 7.14 -3.00
N ALA A 203 17.95 7.70 -3.20
CA ALA A 203 17.06 8.13 -2.13
C ALA A 203 16.68 6.96 -1.20
N GLN A 204 16.31 5.82 -1.76
CA GLN A 204 16.00 4.61 -0.99
C GLN A 204 17.23 4.07 -0.23
N ALA A 205 18.41 4.07 -0.87
CA ALA A 205 19.65 3.62 -0.23
C ALA A 205 20.00 4.48 1.00
N LEU A 206 19.98 5.80 0.86
CA LEU A 206 20.25 6.72 1.97
C LEU A 206 19.20 6.63 3.07
N SER A 207 17.95 6.46 2.70
CA SER A 207 16.85 6.22 3.65
C SER A 207 17.05 4.93 4.45
N VAL A 208 17.53 3.85 3.82
CA VAL A 208 17.86 2.59 4.51
C VAL A 208 19.02 2.78 5.49
N VAL A 209 20.09 3.47 5.08
CA VAL A 209 21.21 3.78 5.97
C VAL A 209 20.72 4.55 7.20
N PHE A 210 19.91 5.58 6.99
CA PHE A 210 19.33 6.37 8.07
C PHE A 210 18.41 5.53 8.97
N ALA A 211 17.58 4.65 8.40
CA ALA A 211 16.70 3.76 9.15
C ALA A 211 17.48 2.76 10.02
N VAL A 212 18.57 2.19 9.48
CA VAL A 212 19.46 1.29 10.25
C VAL A 212 20.13 2.05 11.39
N MET A 213 20.64 3.26 11.15
CA MET A 213 21.23 4.09 12.20
C MET A 213 20.23 4.39 13.33
N LEU A 214 18.97 4.68 13.00
CA LEU A 214 17.92 4.89 13.99
C LEU A 214 17.60 3.61 14.76
N LEU A 215 17.58 2.45 14.08
CA LEU A 215 17.32 1.17 14.73
C LEU A 215 18.43 0.81 15.74
N LEU A 216 19.70 1.05 15.37
CA LEU A 216 20.86 0.76 16.22
C LEU A 216 20.98 1.71 17.42
N LYS A 217 20.49 2.96 17.28
CA LYS A 217 20.48 3.95 18.39
C LYS A 217 19.31 3.76 19.35
N LYS A 218 18.34 2.93 19.02
CA LYS A 218 17.12 2.75 19.81
C LYS A 218 17.38 1.71 20.91
N ASP A 219 16.99 2.03 22.14
CA ASP A 219 16.95 1.07 23.24
C ASP A 219 15.84 0.04 22.96
N LEU A 220 16.23 -1.10 22.41
CA LEU A 220 15.31 -2.18 22.08
C LEU A 220 15.18 -3.13 23.28
N PRO A 221 13.96 -3.59 23.62
CA PRO A 221 13.74 -4.53 24.71
C PRO A 221 14.21 -5.97 24.39
N PHE A 222 14.99 -6.14 23.34
CA PHE A 222 15.53 -7.43 22.86
C PHE A 222 16.88 -7.23 22.18
N ALA A 223 17.67 -8.29 22.13
CA ALA A 223 18.93 -8.31 21.39
C ALA A 223 18.72 -8.94 20.01
N ILE A 224 19.42 -8.41 19.02
CA ILE A 224 19.56 -9.02 17.69
C ILE A 224 20.95 -9.64 17.64
N THR A 225 21.02 -10.95 17.48
CA THR A 225 22.28 -11.70 17.45
C THR A 225 22.57 -12.22 16.03
N LYS A 226 23.84 -12.49 15.72
CA LYS A 226 24.21 -13.11 14.43
C LYS A 226 23.49 -14.45 14.19
N LYS A 227 23.11 -15.17 15.25
CA LYS A 227 22.38 -16.44 15.17
C LYS A 227 20.95 -16.28 14.68
N ASP A 228 20.37 -15.09 14.76
CA ASP A 228 19.02 -14.79 14.29
C ASP A 228 18.95 -14.70 12.77
N PHE A 229 20.06 -14.33 12.10
CA PHE A 229 20.15 -14.19 10.64
C PHE A 229 20.24 -15.54 9.93
N ARG A 230 19.20 -16.34 10.11
CA ARG A 230 19.04 -17.64 9.45
C ARG A 230 17.56 -17.95 9.24
N LEU A 231 17.25 -18.90 8.38
CA LEU A 231 15.90 -19.45 8.27
C LEU A 231 15.56 -20.15 9.60
N ASN A 232 14.56 -19.64 10.28
CA ASN A 232 14.14 -20.08 11.60
C ASN A 232 12.60 -20.26 11.64
N PRO A 233 12.02 -20.89 12.69
CA PRO A 233 10.57 -21.14 12.77
C PRO A 233 9.70 -19.89 12.69
N GLN A 234 10.25 -18.69 12.97
CA GLN A 234 9.49 -17.43 12.84
C GLN A 234 9.24 -17.07 11.37
N CYS A 235 10.15 -17.48 10.46
CA CYS A 235 9.95 -17.29 9.02
C CYS A 235 8.64 -17.90 8.55
N ARG A 236 8.35 -19.14 8.93
CA ARG A 236 7.08 -19.80 8.59
C ARG A 236 5.87 -19.04 9.12
N LYS A 237 5.98 -18.40 10.29
CA LYS A 237 4.86 -17.67 10.91
C LYS A 237 4.55 -16.38 10.16
N PHE A 238 5.56 -15.53 9.91
CA PHE A 238 5.29 -14.30 9.18
C PHE A 238 4.98 -14.54 7.69
N LEU A 239 5.56 -15.58 7.06
CA LEU A 239 5.19 -16.00 5.71
C LEU A 239 3.72 -16.41 5.61
N LYS A 240 3.21 -17.16 6.59
CA LYS A 240 1.80 -17.55 6.64
C LYS A 240 0.85 -16.35 6.74
N ILE A 241 1.34 -15.22 7.27
CA ILE A 241 0.58 -13.97 7.37
C ILE A 241 0.76 -13.13 6.10
N GLY A 242 2.01 -12.92 5.67
CA GLY A 242 2.34 -11.98 4.61
C GLY A 242 2.09 -12.51 3.20
N LEU A 243 2.32 -13.81 2.94
CA LEU A 243 2.17 -14.38 1.60
C LEU A 243 0.72 -14.29 1.05
N PRO A 244 -0.33 -14.62 1.83
CA PRO A 244 -1.69 -14.41 1.36
C PRO A 244 -2.00 -12.95 1.00
N LEU A 245 -1.52 -12.00 1.79
CA LEU A 245 -1.73 -10.56 1.54
C LEU A 245 -0.98 -10.09 0.30
N ALA A 246 0.26 -10.54 0.09
CA ALA A 246 1.04 -10.24 -1.09
C ALA A 246 0.38 -10.80 -2.37
N LEU A 247 -0.13 -12.03 -2.32
CA LEU A 247 -0.86 -12.63 -3.44
C LEU A 247 -2.16 -11.87 -3.74
N GLN A 248 -2.92 -11.51 -2.71
CA GLN A 248 -4.13 -10.69 -2.87
C GLN A 248 -3.79 -9.36 -3.55
N GLU A 249 -2.75 -8.67 -3.07
CA GLU A 249 -2.33 -7.38 -3.64
C GLU A 249 -1.93 -7.51 -5.11
N PHE A 250 -1.10 -8.50 -5.43
CA PHE A 250 -0.69 -8.77 -6.80
C PHE A 250 -1.88 -8.96 -7.75
N LEU A 251 -2.86 -9.78 -7.36
CA LEU A 251 -4.07 -10.02 -8.15
C LEU A 251 -4.99 -8.79 -8.22
N THR A 252 -5.01 -7.98 -7.16
CA THR A 252 -5.73 -6.70 -7.15
C THR A 252 -5.13 -5.72 -8.15
N GLN A 253 -3.80 -5.60 -8.23
CA GLN A 253 -3.12 -4.75 -9.21
C GLN A 253 -3.39 -5.21 -10.65
N ILE A 254 -3.37 -6.51 -10.92
CA ILE A 254 -3.76 -7.07 -12.23
C ILE A 254 -5.21 -6.69 -12.57
N SER A 255 -6.11 -6.71 -11.59
CA SER A 255 -7.51 -6.34 -11.82
C SER A 255 -7.70 -4.87 -12.22
N PHE A 256 -6.84 -3.97 -11.71
CA PHE A 256 -6.86 -2.57 -12.15
C PHE A 256 -6.41 -2.41 -13.60
N LEU A 257 -5.44 -3.19 -14.06
CA LEU A 257 -5.05 -3.23 -15.47
C LEU A 257 -6.18 -3.73 -16.37
N ALA A 258 -6.90 -4.76 -15.95
CA ALA A 258 -8.07 -5.25 -16.68
C ALA A 258 -9.19 -4.19 -16.74
N LEU A 259 -9.44 -3.48 -15.63
CA LEU A 259 -10.41 -2.38 -15.61
C LEU A 259 -10.03 -1.24 -16.56
N CYS A 260 -8.75 -0.89 -16.62
CA CYS A 260 -8.22 0.09 -17.57
C CYS A 260 -8.50 -0.35 -19.03
N ALA A 261 -8.28 -1.64 -19.36
CA ALA A 261 -8.58 -2.18 -20.67
C ALA A 261 -10.08 -2.11 -21.03
N PHE A 262 -10.98 -2.29 -20.06
CA PHE A 262 -12.42 -2.14 -20.28
C PHE A 262 -12.81 -0.69 -20.59
N VAL A 263 -12.22 0.27 -19.84
CA VAL A 263 -12.47 1.70 -20.06
C VAL A 263 -11.92 2.18 -21.40
N ASN A 264 -10.77 1.67 -21.84
CA ASN A 264 -10.13 2.04 -23.10
C ASN A 264 -11.03 1.74 -24.32
N ARG A 265 -11.96 0.79 -24.21
CA ARG A 265 -12.95 0.49 -25.27
C ARG A 265 -13.96 1.63 -25.47
N LEU A 266 -14.14 2.51 -24.50
CA LEU A 266 -15.07 3.64 -24.56
C LEU A 266 -14.48 4.85 -25.29
N GLY A 267 -13.23 4.76 -25.74
CA GLY A 267 -12.56 5.81 -26.50
C GLY A 267 -11.53 6.63 -25.70
N LEU A 268 -10.82 7.49 -26.42
CA LEU A 268 -9.66 8.24 -25.90
C LEU A 268 -10.03 9.17 -24.74
N GLU A 269 -11.11 9.92 -24.87
CA GLU A 269 -11.55 10.88 -23.85
C GLU A 269 -11.95 10.18 -22.54
N ALA A 270 -12.65 9.03 -22.65
CA ALA A 270 -13.03 8.21 -21.50
C ALA A 270 -11.78 7.62 -20.82
N SER A 271 -10.83 7.09 -21.59
CA SER A 271 -9.56 6.56 -21.09
C SER A 271 -8.74 7.62 -20.36
N SER A 272 -8.61 8.81 -20.96
CA SER A 272 -7.89 9.94 -20.36
C SER A 272 -8.57 10.45 -19.09
N GLY A 273 -9.91 10.57 -19.10
CA GLY A 273 -10.70 10.95 -17.92
C GLY A 273 -10.56 9.95 -16.78
N TYR A 274 -10.61 8.64 -17.09
CA TYR A 274 -10.37 7.59 -16.12
C TYR A 274 -8.96 7.67 -15.52
N GLY A 275 -7.93 7.94 -16.35
CA GLY A 275 -6.57 8.12 -15.87
C GLY A 275 -6.41 9.27 -14.86
N VAL A 276 -7.10 10.39 -15.11
CA VAL A 276 -7.19 11.53 -14.16
C VAL A 276 -7.91 11.11 -12.88
N ALA A 277 -9.07 10.45 -13.02
CA ALA A 277 -9.85 9.98 -11.88
C ALA A 277 -9.05 9.01 -11.00
N CYS A 278 -8.26 8.09 -11.57
CA CYS A 278 -7.40 7.17 -10.83
C CYS A 278 -6.38 7.88 -9.94
N LYS A 279 -5.82 9.03 -10.36
CA LYS A 279 -4.91 9.81 -9.51
C LYS A 279 -5.64 10.33 -8.27
N ILE A 280 -6.85 10.84 -8.43
CA ILE A 280 -7.69 11.33 -7.32
C ILE A 280 -8.07 10.16 -6.38
N VAL A 281 -8.47 9.03 -6.95
CA VAL A 281 -8.79 7.80 -6.21
C VAL A 281 -7.59 7.35 -5.35
N ASN A 282 -6.39 7.34 -5.90
CA ASN A 282 -5.19 6.97 -5.18
C ASN A 282 -4.96 7.86 -3.94
N PHE A 283 -5.15 9.18 -4.07
CA PHE A 283 -5.09 10.09 -2.92
C PHE A 283 -6.20 9.82 -1.91
N ALA A 284 -7.44 9.58 -2.35
CA ALA A 284 -8.56 9.27 -1.46
C ALA A 284 -8.34 7.99 -0.66
N MET A 285 -7.60 7.01 -1.23
CA MET A 285 -7.30 5.72 -0.59
C MET A 285 -6.16 5.78 0.44
N LEU A 286 -5.42 6.89 0.57
CA LEU A 286 -4.32 6.99 1.54
C LEU A 286 -4.81 6.88 2.99
N VAL A 287 -5.96 7.50 3.31
CA VAL A 287 -6.53 7.47 4.66
C VAL A 287 -6.99 6.06 5.06
N PRO A 288 -7.83 5.36 4.27
CA PRO A 288 -8.17 3.97 4.56
C PRO A 288 -6.94 3.06 4.68
N SER A 289 -5.95 3.23 3.80
CA SER A 289 -4.72 2.41 3.82
C SER A 289 -3.89 2.63 5.10
N SER A 290 -3.76 3.88 5.55
CA SER A 290 -3.07 4.19 6.81
C SER A 290 -3.81 3.62 8.02
N LEU A 291 -5.14 3.66 7.99
CA LEU A 291 -6.00 3.11 9.03
C LEU A 291 -5.87 1.57 9.09
N MET A 292 -5.91 0.89 7.95
CA MET A 292 -5.72 -0.57 7.87
C MET A 292 -4.37 -1.00 8.46
N GLN A 293 -3.28 -0.33 8.08
CA GLN A 293 -1.94 -0.63 8.57
C GLN A 293 -1.82 -0.40 10.08
N SER A 294 -2.39 0.70 10.57
CA SER A 294 -2.41 1.04 12.00
C SER A 294 -3.22 0.04 12.80
N MET A 295 -4.38 -0.34 12.28
CA MET A 295 -5.28 -1.29 12.90
C MET A 295 -4.63 -2.67 13.02
N ALA A 296 -3.90 -3.13 12.01
CA ALA A 296 -3.23 -4.43 12.04
C ALA A 296 -2.22 -4.52 13.19
N SER A 297 -1.40 -3.49 13.40
CA SER A 297 -0.44 -3.43 14.52
C SER A 297 -1.15 -3.32 15.87
N PHE A 298 -2.12 -2.40 15.99
CA PHE A 298 -2.88 -2.15 17.21
C PHE A 298 -3.63 -3.40 17.69
N VAL A 299 -4.35 -4.06 16.79
CA VAL A 299 -5.11 -5.28 17.07
C VAL A 299 -4.17 -6.42 17.44
N SER A 300 -3.08 -6.62 16.68
CA SER A 300 -2.14 -7.72 16.94
C SER A 300 -1.52 -7.63 18.34
N GLN A 301 -1.13 -6.43 18.80
CA GLN A 301 -0.60 -6.23 20.14
C GLN A 301 -1.67 -6.52 21.21
N ASN A 302 -2.91 -6.08 21.02
CA ASN A 302 -4.00 -6.34 21.96
C ASN A 302 -4.40 -7.82 22.02
N ILE A 303 -4.39 -8.52 20.89
CA ILE A 303 -4.64 -9.97 20.85
C ILE A 303 -3.49 -10.72 21.55
N GLY A 304 -2.23 -10.31 21.32
CA GLY A 304 -1.08 -10.86 22.04
C GLY A 304 -1.18 -10.70 23.56
N ALA A 305 -1.70 -9.56 24.02
CA ALA A 305 -1.94 -9.27 25.44
C ALA A 305 -3.21 -9.93 26.02
N GLY A 306 -3.93 -10.76 25.23
CA GLY A 306 -5.19 -11.37 25.65
C GLY A 306 -6.40 -10.41 25.69
N LYS A 307 -6.23 -9.13 25.29
CA LYS A 307 -7.24 -8.07 25.37
C LYS A 307 -8.17 -8.06 24.15
N LYS A 308 -8.83 -9.18 23.86
CA LYS A 308 -9.70 -9.37 22.69
C LYS A 308 -10.83 -8.35 22.61
N LYS A 309 -11.46 -7.98 23.75
CA LYS A 309 -12.52 -6.97 23.77
C LYS A 309 -12.01 -5.62 23.30
N ARG A 310 -10.80 -5.22 23.71
CA ARG A 310 -10.15 -3.98 23.29
C ARG A 310 -9.80 -4.01 21.78
N ALA A 311 -9.34 -5.14 21.26
CA ALA A 311 -9.10 -5.33 19.84
C ALA A 311 -10.40 -5.14 19.02
N LYS A 312 -11.54 -5.67 19.47
CA LYS A 312 -12.85 -5.46 18.83
C LYS A 312 -13.29 -3.99 18.92
N GLN A 313 -13.14 -3.35 20.07
CA GLN A 313 -13.45 -1.93 20.25
C GLN A 313 -12.61 -1.05 19.31
N SER A 314 -11.32 -1.37 19.12
CA SER A 314 -10.46 -0.60 18.20
C SER A 314 -10.94 -0.69 16.75
N MET A 315 -11.48 -1.82 16.30
CA MET A 315 -12.09 -1.95 14.97
C MET A 315 -13.27 -0.98 14.79
N PHE A 316 -14.20 -0.94 15.75
CA PHE A 316 -15.35 -0.01 15.68
C PHE A 316 -14.91 1.46 15.79
N THR A 317 -13.91 1.75 16.62
CA THR A 317 -13.31 3.10 16.67
C THR A 317 -12.68 3.48 15.32
N GLY A 318 -11.98 2.54 14.68
CA GLY A 318 -11.40 2.74 13.34
C GLY A 318 -12.46 2.99 12.27
N ILE A 319 -13.57 2.25 12.30
CA ILE A 319 -14.72 2.49 11.41
C ILE A 319 -15.25 3.90 11.61
N GLY A 320 -15.44 4.35 12.86
CA GLY A 320 -15.92 5.70 13.14
C GLY A 320 -14.98 6.80 12.63
N VAL A 321 -13.66 6.67 12.86
CA VAL A 321 -12.66 7.61 12.33
C VAL A 321 -12.64 7.61 10.82
N GLY A 322 -12.63 6.42 10.21
CA GLY A 322 -12.62 6.27 8.77
C GLY A 322 -13.87 6.85 8.10
N LEU A 323 -15.05 6.63 8.67
CA LEU A 323 -16.31 7.20 8.17
C LEU A 323 -16.34 8.73 8.30
N ALA A 324 -15.84 9.30 9.40
CA ALA A 324 -15.79 10.74 9.56
C ALA A 324 -14.97 11.41 8.45
N VAL A 325 -13.79 10.86 8.12
CA VAL A 325 -12.96 11.33 7.02
C VAL A 325 -13.58 10.97 5.66
N GLY A 326 -14.10 9.75 5.53
CA GLY A 326 -14.77 9.26 4.32
C GLY A 326 -15.95 10.12 3.90
N CYS A 327 -16.75 10.64 4.85
CA CYS A 327 -17.84 11.58 4.56
C CYS A 327 -17.33 12.88 3.95
N VAL A 328 -16.23 13.44 4.47
CA VAL A 328 -15.62 14.65 3.91
C VAL A 328 -15.14 14.40 2.47
N VAL A 329 -14.41 13.28 2.27
CA VAL A 329 -13.92 12.91 0.93
C VAL A 329 -15.08 12.62 -0.03
N PHE A 330 -16.13 11.93 0.44
CA PHE A 330 -17.35 11.67 -0.32
C PHE A 330 -17.97 12.96 -0.87
N VAL A 331 -18.18 13.95 0.00
CA VAL A 331 -18.76 15.25 -0.38
C VAL A 331 -17.85 15.96 -1.40
N LEU A 332 -16.53 15.98 -1.16
CA LEU A 332 -15.58 16.61 -2.07
C LEU A 332 -15.58 15.94 -3.45
N VAL A 333 -15.51 14.59 -3.50
CA VAL A 333 -15.47 13.83 -4.75
C VAL A 333 -16.79 13.95 -5.51
N LEU A 334 -17.94 13.88 -4.82
CA LEU A 334 -19.27 13.91 -5.45
C LEU A 334 -19.63 15.29 -5.99
N PHE A 335 -19.33 16.38 -5.26
CA PHE A 335 -19.77 17.72 -5.58
C PHE A 335 -18.70 18.63 -6.20
N LYS A 336 -17.42 18.29 -6.04
CA LYS A 336 -16.27 19.06 -6.52
C LYS A 336 -15.27 18.21 -7.29
N GLY A 337 -15.68 17.04 -7.77
CA GLY A 337 -14.80 16.13 -8.52
C GLY A 337 -14.35 16.73 -9.85
N ASP A 338 -15.13 17.62 -10.47
CA ASP A 338 -14.75 18.42 -11.62
C ASP A 338 -13.54 19.33 -11.33
N VAL A 339 -13.60 20.06 -10.21
CA VAL A 339 -12.48 20.90 -9.75
C VAL A 339 -11.25 20.05 -9.42
N LEU A 340 -11.43 18.87 -8.81
CA LEU A 340 -10.32 17.96 -8.56
C LEU A 340 -9.69 17.45 -9.87
N CYS A 341 -10.50 17.14 -10.88
CA CYS A 341 -10.01 16.72 -12.20
C CYS A 341 -9.29 17.87 -12.93
N SER A 342 -9.76 19.13 -12.78
CA SER A 342 -9.14 20.28 -13.43
C SER A 342 -7.72 20.59 -12.93
N VAL A 343 -7.32 20.08 -11.76
CA VAL A 343 -5.93 20.14 -11.28
C VAL A 343 -4.99 19.33 -12.19
N PHE A 344 -5.50 18.27 -12.85
CA PHE A 344 -4.69 17.34 -13.64
C PHE A 344 -4.88 17.48 -15.16
N SER A 345 -5.92 18.17 -15.62
CA SER A 345 -6.21 18.36 -17.02
C SER A 345 -6.91 19.69 -17.25
N THR A 346 -6.62 20.33 -18.39
CA THR A 346 -7.31 21.53 -18.88
C THR A 346 -8.37 21.22 -19.95
N ASP A 347 -8.41 19.97 -20.43
CA ASP A 347 -9.37 19.50 -21.43
C ASP A 347 -10.74 19.26 -20.78
N ALA A 348 -11.76 19.96 -21.27
CA ALA A 348 -13.12 19.89 -20.72
C ALA A 348 -13.74 18.49 -20.85
N ALA A 349 -13.50 17.78 -21.96
CA ALA A 349 -14.01 16.42 -22.18
C ALA A 349 -13.34 15.41 -21.20
N VAL A 350 -12.04 15.54 -20.98
CA VAL A 350 -11.28 14.72 -20.00
C VAL A 350 -11.78 14.97 -18.58
N ILE A 351 -12.00 16.26 -18.21
CA ILE A 351 -12.53 16.63 -16.87
C ILE A 351 -13.93 16.05 -16.68
N GLN A 352 -14.81 16.17 -17.67
CA GLN A 352 -16.17 15.68 -17.57
C GLN A 352 -16.22 14.15 -17.44
N ASN A 353 -15.41 13.43 -18.22
CA ASN A 353 -15.31 11.97 -18.13
C ASN A 353 -14.70 11.52 -16.81
N GLY A 354 -13.64 12.17 -16.32
CA GLY A 354 -13.05 11.90 -15.01
C GLY A 354 -14.06 12.12 -13.88
N PHE A 355 -14.81 13.22 -13.93
CA PHE A 355 -15.85 13.49 -12.95
C PHE A 355 -17.02 12.49 -13.04
N ALA A 356 -17.40 12.06 -14.24
CA ALA A 356 -18.40 11.00 -14.41
C ALA A 356 -17.98 9.70 -13.70
N TYR A 357 -16.72 9.28 -13.83
CA TYR A 357 -16.20 8.14 -13.07
C TYR A 357 -16.22 8.37 -11.56
N LEU A 358 -15.77 9.54 -11.11
CA LEU A 358 -15.71 9.89 -9.68
C LEU A 358 -17.10 9.93 -9.04
N LYS A 359 -18.15 10.34 -9.75
CA LYS A 359 -19.54 10.26 -9.26
C LYS A 359 -19.96 8.83 -8.93
N GLY A 360 -19.64 7.89 -9.82
CA GLY A 360 -19.91 6.46 -9.56
C GLY A 360 -19.06 5.89 -8.44
N PHE A 361 -17.79 6.33 -8.34
CA PHE A 361 -16.85 5.90 -7.32
C PHE A 361 -17.08 6.53 -5.94
N ALA A 362 -17.71 7.71 -5.85
CA ALA A 362 -17.83 8.46 -4.59
C ALA A 362 -18.31 7.62 -3.39
N PRO A 363 -19.33 6.73 -3.49
CA PRO A 363 -19.75 5.89 -2.37
C PRO A 363 -18.64 4.97 -1.84
N GLU A 364 -17.63 4.63 -2.67
CA GLU A 364 -16.50 3.80 -2.26
C GLU A 364 -15.74 4.40 -1.08
N THR A 365 -15.62 5.73 -1.02
CA THR A 365 -14.92 6.43 0.06
C THR A 365 -15.52 6.19 1.44
N LEU A 366 -16.81 5.88 1.51
CA LEU A 366 -17.53 5.53 2.75
C LEU A 366 -17.37 4.05 3.07
N VAL A 367 -17.68 3.18 2.10
CA VAL A 367 -17.67 1.73 2.34
C VAL A 367 -16.24 1.20 2.55
N THR A 368 -15.24 1.78 1.91
CA THR A 368 -13.83 1.43 2.11
C THR A 368 -13.36 1.69 3.54
N ALA A 369 -13.86 2.72 4.22
CA ALA A 369 -13.54 3.00 5.61
C ALA A 369 -13.95 1.82 6.54
N ILE A 370 -15.10 1.24 6.28
CA ILE A 370 -15.60 0.06 7.01
C ILE A 370 -14.75 -1.16 6.65
N LEU A 371 -14.59 -1.44 5.35
CA LEU A 371 -13.86 -2.61 4.86
C LEU A 371 -12.42 -2.63 5.39
N PHE A 372 -11.66 -1.54 5.24
CA PHE A 372 -10.25 -1.50 5.61
C PHE A 372 -10.04 -1.57 7.12
N SER A 373 -10.96 -1.05 7.93
CA SER A 373 -10.93 -1.23 9.38
C SER A 373 -11.12 -2.71 9.75
N MET A 374 -12.06 -3.41 9.09
CA MET A 374 -12.28 -4.86 9.30
C MET A 374 -11.10 -5.69 8.79
N VAL A 375 -10.56 -5.37 7.62
CA VAL A 375 -9.36 -6.02 7.06
C VAL A 375 -8.16 -5.84 8.00
N GLY A 376 -7.92 -4.63 8.51
CA GLY A 376 -6.88 -4.38 9.50
C GLY A 376 -7.08 -5.18 10.80
N TYR A 377 -8.31 -5.31 11.26
CA TYR A 377 -8.65 -6.18 12.39
C TYR A 377 -8.34 -7.65 12.13
N PHE A 378 -8.74 -8.19 10.96
CA PHE A 378 -8.46 -9.58 10.61
C PHE A 378 -6.98 -9.84 10.39
N ASN A 379 -6.25 -8.90 9.79
CA ASN A 379 -4.80 -8.97 9.63
C ASN A 379 -4.11 -9.06 11.01
N GLY A 380 -4.45 -8.18 11.94
CA GLY A 380 -3.93 -8.19 13.31
C GLY A 380 -4.33 -9.44 14.10
N ASN A 381 -5.42 -10.08 13.75
CA ASN A 381 -5.90 -11.34 14.34
C ASN A 381 -5.37 -12.60 13.63
N ASN A 382 -4.38 -12.48 12.74
CA ASN A 382 -3.81 -13.58 11.93
C ASN A 382 -4.82 -14.31 11.04
N LYS A 383 -5.87 -13.62 10.57
CA LYS A 383 -6.88 -14.17 9.66
C LYS A 383 -6.64 -13.75 8.21
N THR A 384 -5.37 -13.67 7.81
CA THR A 384 -4.96 -13.14 6.50
C THR A 384 -5.38 -14.01 5.33
N VAL A 385 -5.50 -15.33 5.52
CA VAL A 385 -6.07 -16.22 4.49
C VAL A 385 -7.53 -15.85 4.22
N TRP A 386 -8.31 -15.52 5.26
CA TRP A 386 -9.68 -15.02 5.06
C TRP A 386 -9.67 -13.70 4.30
N VAL A 387 -8.80 -12.76 4.70
CA VAL A 387 -8.67 -11.46 4.02
C VAL A 387 -8.36 -11.65 2.54
N MET A 388 -7.42 -12.54 2.20
CA MET A 388 -7.13 -12.92 0.82
C MET A 388 -8.36 -13.48 0.11
N THR A 389 -9.03 -14.47 0.71
CA THR A 389 -10.21 -15.11 0.10
C THR A 389 -11.32 -14.09 -0.17
N GLN A 390 -11.65 -13.26 0.83
CA GLN A 390 -12.65 -12.21 0.70
C GLN A 390 -12.25 -11.19 -0.38
N GLY A 391 -10.99 -10.75 -0.38
CA GLY A 391 -10.48 -9.79 -1.37
C GLY A 391 -10.50 -10.34 -2.80
N LEU A 392 -10.20 -11.63 -2.99
CA LEU A 392 -10.31 -12.29 -4.30
C LEU A 392 -11.75 -12.40 -4.78
N ILE A 393 -12.68 -12.80 -3.90
CA ILE A 393 -14.11 -12.84 -4.22
C ILE A 393 -14.58 -11.44 -4.63
N GLN A 394 -14.30 -10.43 -3.81
CA GLN A 394 -14.67 -9.04 -4.07
C GLN A 394 -14.13 -8.53 -5.42
N THR A 395 -12.86 -8.81 -5.71
CA THR A 395 -12.17 -8.26 -6.87
C THR A 395 -12.46 -9.04 -8.15
N LEU A 396 -12.28 -10.37 -8.12
CA LEU A 396 -12.34 -11.21 -9.32
C LEU A 396 -13.76 -11.67 -9.65
N LEU A 397 -14.61 -11.91 -8.63
CA LEU A 397 -15.96 -12.43 -8.85
C LEU A 397 -17.05 -11.34 -8.83
N VAL A 398 -16.76 -10.14 -8.28
CA VAL A 398 -17.74 -9.06 -8.24
C VAL A 398 -17.28 -7.86 -9.05
N ARG A 399 -16.16 -7.20 -8.68
CA ARG A 399 -15.72 -5.94 -9.30
C ARG A 399 -15.44 -6.09 -10.79
N LEU A 400 -14.64 -7.08 -11.19
CA LEU A 400 -14.26 -7.26 -12.60
C LEU A 400 -15.43 -7.66 -13.48
N PRO A 401 -16.25 -8.69 -13.14
CA PRO A 401 -17.40 -9.04 -13.95
C PRO A 401 -18.42 -7.91 -14.07
N LEU A 402 -18.67 -7.18 -12.95
CA LEU A 402 -19.61 -6.06 -12.97
C LEU A 402 -19.11 -4.90 -13.83
N ALA A 403 -17.83 -4.52 -13.71
CA ALA A 403 -17.22 -3.48 -14.55
C ALA A 403 -17.22 -3.88 -16.03
N TYR A 404 -16.88 -5.13 -16.34
CA TYR A 404 -16.96 -5.65 -17.71
C TYR A 404 -18.37 -5.57 -18.25
N PHE A 405 -19.37 -6.09 -17.51
CA PHE A 405 -20.77 -6.06 -17.92
C PHE A 405 -21.25 -4.62 -18.17
N MET A 406 -20.89 -3.68 -17.29
CA MET A 406 -21.25 -2.25 -17.46
C MET A 406 -20.52 -1.60 -18.65
N SER A 407 -19.34 -2.10 -19.04
CA SER A 407 -18.58 -1.56 -20.16
C SER A 407 -19.08 -1.98 -21.54
N ILE A 408 -19.82 -3.11 -21.63
CA ILE A 408 -20.33 -3.64 -22.90
C ILE A 408 -21.78 -3.27 -23.20
N GLN A 409 -22.47 -2.57 -22.28
CA GLN A 409 -23.84 -2.15 -22.49
C GLN A 409 -23.95 -1.04 -23.56
N PRO A 410 -25.07 -0.95 -24.29
CA PRO A 410 -25.29 0.13 -25.28
C PRO A 410 -25.18 1.56 -24.67
N ASN A 411 -25.51 1.70 -23.38
CA ASN A 411 -25.41 2.94 -22.61
C ASN A 411 -24.25 2.89 -21.60
N ALA A 412 -23.11 2.33 -22.02
CA ALA A 412 -21.92 2.29 -21.18
C ALA A 412 -21.48 3.71 -20.79
N SER A 413 -21.19 3.93 -19.52
CA SER A 413 -20.71 5.21 -19.02
C SER A 413 -19.69 5.00 -17.90
N LEU A 414 -18.79 5.95 -17.73
CA LEU A 414 -17.78 5.89 -16.66
C LEU A 414 -18.43 5.92 -15.27
N THR A 415 -19.59 6.58 -15.11
CA THR A 415 -20.34 6.55 -13.85
C THR A 415 -20.80 5.14 -13.49
N LYS A 416 -21.32 4.38 -14.45
CA LYS A 416 -21.73 2.97 -14.22
C LYS A 416 -20.52 2.10 -13.88
N ILE A 417 -19.42 2.23 -14.62
CA ILE A 417 -18.19 1.48 -14.35
C ILE A 417 -17.62 1.85 -12.98
N GLY A 418 -17.69 3.13 -12.58
CA GLY A 418 -17.27 3.59 -11.26
C GLY A 418 -18.05 2.96 -10.10
N LEU A 419 -19.32 2.62 -10.30
CA LEU A 419 -20.16 1.93 -9.32
C LEU A 419 -19.71 0.48 -9.03
N ALA A 420 -18.94 -0.13 -9.91
CA ALA A 420 -18.44 -1.49 -9.68
C ALA A 420 -17.59 -1.62 -8.43
N ALA A 421 -16.84 -0.56 -8.05
CA ALA A 421 -16.03 -0.55 -6.84
C ALA A 421 -16.88 -0.58 -5.56
N PRO A 422 -17.78 0.39 -5.30
CA PRO A 422 -18.56 0.40 -4.05
C PRO A 422 -19.51 -0.80 -3.93
N VAL A 423 -20.03 -1.34 -5.02
CA VAL A 423 -20.83 -2.58 -4.99
C VAL A 423 -19.97 -3.76 -4.53
N ALA A 424 -18.79 -3.92 -5.12
CA ALA A 424 -17.88 -5.01 -4.74
C ALA A 424 -17.41 -4.88 -3.29
N THR A 425 -17.09 -3.66 -2.85
CA THR A 425 -16.67 -3.39 -1.46
C THR A 425 -17.81 -3.66 -0.48
N THR A 426 -19.05 -3.35 -0.83
CA THR A 426 -20.22 -3.67 -0.01
C THR A 426 -20.38 -5.18 0.15
N VAL A 427 -20.22 -5.96 -0.92
CA VAL A 427 -20.19 -7.44 -0.83
C VAL A 427 -19.07 -7.90 0.10
N GLY A 428 -17.87 -7.33 -0.02
CA GLY A 428 -16.75 -7.60 0.87
C GLY A 428 -17.06 -7.33 2.34
N ILE A 429 -17.79 -6.25 2.64
CA ILE A 429 -18.23 -5.93 4.01
C ILE A 429 -19.18 -6.99 4.53
N PHE A 430 -20.18 -7.42 3.75
CA PHE A 430 -21.11 -8.46 4.18
C PHE A 430 -20.40 -9.79 4.46
N LEU A 431 -19.44 -10.20 3.62
CA LEU A 431 -18.60 -11.36 3.85
C LEU A 431 -17.82 -11.22 5.17
N ASN A 432 -17.24 -10.06 5.42
CA ASN A 432 -16.47 -9.80 6.64
C ASN A 432 -17.35 -9.75 7.89
N ILE A 433 -18.56 -9.21 7.82
CA ILE A 433 -19.54 -9.25 8.92
C ILE A 433 -19.91 -10.71 9.24
N GLY A 434 -20.22 -11.51 8.23
CA GLY A 434 -20.53 -12.93 8.40
C GLY A 434 -19.39 -13.69 9.09
N PHE A 435 -18.15 -13.45 8.65
CA PHE A 435 -16.98 -14.08 9.25
C PHE A 435 -16.71 -13.57 10.68
N PHE A 436 -16.93 -12.30 10.95
CA PHE A 436 -16.81 -11.73 12.30
C PHE A 436 -17.81 -12.36 13.27
N ILE A 437 -19.07 -12.55 12.85
CA ILE A 437 -20.10 -13.23 13.63
C ILE A 437 -19.71 -14.69 13.89
N TYR A 438 -19.25 -15.40 12.84
CA TYR A 438 -18.77 -16.78 12.96
C TYR A 438 -17.64 -16.90 14.00
N LEU A 439 -16.62 -16.02 13.92
CA LEU A 439 -15.51 -16.03 14.88
C LEU A 439 -15.97 -15.77 16.32
N ASN A 440 -16.91 -14.84 16.52
CA ASN A 440 -17.44 -14.54 17.85
C ASN A 440 -18.20 -15.73 18.44
N ARG A 441 -19.03 -16.41 17.66
CA ARG A 441 -19.74 -17.63 18.10
C ARG A 441 -18.76 -18.75 18.44
N ALA A 442 -17.75 -18.98 17.61
CA ALA A 442 -16.73 -19.99 17.85
C ALA A 442 -15.88 -19.71 19.11
N GLU A 443 -15.65 -18.43 19.44
CA GLU A 443 -14.98 -18.05 20.68
C GLU A 443 -15.85 -18.28 21.92
N GLN A 444 -17.15 -17.98 21.85
CA GLN A 444 -18.11 -18.21 22.93
C GLN A 444 -18.27 -19.72 23.23
N SER A 445 -18.39 -20.54 22.21
CA SER A 445 -18.49 -22.01 22.37
C SER A 445 -17.26 -22.61 23.07
N LYS A 446 -16.06 -22.09 22.78
CA LYS A 446 -14.84 -22.54 23.45
C LYS A 446 -14.75 -22.10 24.92
N SER A 447 -15.31 -20.95 25.26
CA SER A 447 -15.32 -20.45 26.65
C SER A 447 -16.37 -21.14 27.52
N ILE A 448 -17.35 -21.83 26.94
CA ILE A 448 -18.35 -22.62 27.65
C ILE A 448 -17.81 -24.05 27.94
N LEU A 449 -16.88 -24.53 27.10
CA LEU A 449 -16.30 -25.88 27.19
C LEU A 449 -14.98 -25.92 28.02
N SER A 450 -14.43 -24.76 28.40
CA SER A 450 -13.24 -24.59 29.25
C SER A 450 -13.64 -24.19 30.68
#